data_663925fba7511fc431367271b9c56bc2
#
_entry.id   663925fba7511fc431367271b9c56bc2
#
_cell.length_a   1.000
_cell.length_b   1.000
_cell.length_c   1.000
_cell.angle_alpha   90.00
_cell.angle_beta   90.00
_cell.angle_gamma   90.00
#
_symmetry.space_group_name_H-M   'P 1'
#
loop_
_entity.id
_entity.type
_entity.pdbx_description
1 polymer ?
#
loop_
_entity_poly.entity_id
_entity_poly.type
_entity_poly.pdbx_seq_one_letter_code
_entity_poly.pdbx_strand_id
1 'polypeptide(L)'
;MYLSSNSVVTVSYLTNASSFIIDNILIKXADAYKFKADCFNKGRVLKHPVVYLTDNTLHSIKDEYTTTTLVTLXYVSKPNYFDINTSTVCELPYECFEDIVNGAVELYFEYKYKLNIAK
;
A
#
# COMPACT_ATOMS: atom_id res chain seq x y z
N MET A 1 -2.75 -4.39 0.91
CA MET A 1 -2.07 -4.37 2.22
C MET A 1 -0.85 -3.47 2.16
N TYR A 2 -0.81 -2.51 3.04
CA TYR A 2 0.30 -1.55 3.13
C TYR A 2 1.54 -2.22 3.67
N LEU A 3 2.66 -2.01 3.00
CA LEU A 3 3.95 -2.51 3.50
C LEU A 3 4.80 -1.35 4.03
N SER A 4 5.00 -0.32 3.21
CA SER A 4 5.80 0.82 3.59
C SER A 4 5.53 1.97 2.65
N SER A 5 5.96 3.15 3.03
CA SER A 5 5.95 4.28 2.11
C SER A 5 7.11 5.21 2.45
N ASN A 6 7.54 5.96 1.44
CA ASN A 6 8.54 7.00 1.65
C ASN A 6 8.14 8.23 0.83
N SER A 7 8.72 9.35 1.20
CA SER A 7 8.39 10.62 0.58
C SER A 7 9.65 11.35 0.15
N VAL A 8 9.54 12.09 -0.94
CA VAL A 8 10.56 13.06 -1.31
C VAL A 8 10.16 14.37 -0.67
N VAL A 9 10.95 14.83 0.28
CA VAL A 9 10.62 15.98 1.12
C VAL A 9 11.59 17.11 0.89
N THR A 10 11.07 18.31 0.68
CA THR A 10 11.87 19.52 0.59
C THR A 10 11.70 20.30 1.90
N VAL A 11 12.82 20.60 2.52
CA VAL A 11 12.81 21.28 3.82
C VAL A 11 12.97 22.78 3.60
N SER A 12 12.00 23.55 4.06
CA SER A 12 11.96 24.98 3.79
C SER A 12 12.69 25.82 4.82
N TYR A 13 13.01 25.25 5.96
CA TYR A 13 13.69 26.03 7.00
C TYR A 13 15.22 26.03 6.85
N LEU A 14 15.73 25.30 5.89
CA LEU A 14 17.16 25.32 5.60
C LEU A 14 17.49 26.39 4.58
N THR A 15 18.68 26.95 4.70
CA THR A 15 19.12 28.02 3.79
C THR A 15 19.21 27.50 2.36
N ASN A 16 19.72 26.30 2.21
CA ASN A 16 19.80 25.63 0.91
C ASN A 16 18.71 24.57 0.85
N ALA A 17 17.72 24.78 0.01
CA ALA A 17 16.65 23.82 -0.14
C ALA A 17 17.19 22.51 -0.67
N SER A 18 16.98 21.44 0.07
CA SER A 18 17.43 20.11 -0.31
C SER A 18 16.26 19.16 -0.28
N SER A 19 16.28 18.20 -1.19
CA SER A 19 15.25 17.15 -1.22
C SER A 19 15.84 15.85 -0.69
N PHE A 20 15.08 15.19 0.15
CA PHE A 20 15.49 13.92 0.76
C PHE A 20 14.41 12.88 0.54
N ILE A 21 14.84 11.62 0.45
CA ILE A 21 13.91 10.49 0.47
C ILE A 21 13.88 9.97 1.90
N ILE A 22 12.72 10.08 2.53
CA ILE A 22 12.57 9.74 3.95
C ILE A 22 11.39 8.80 4.11
N ASP A 23 11.55 7.79 4.98
CA ASP A 23 10.47 6.87 5.29
C ASP A 23 9.35 7.60 6.03
N ASN A 24 8.11 7.27 5.68
CA ASN A 24 6.94 7.84 6.33
C ASN A 24 6.62 7.06 7.60
N ILE A 25 5.99 7.75 8.55
CA ILE A 25 5.45 7.12 9.75
C ILE A 25 3.96 6.92 9.53
N LEU A 26 3.50 5.66 9.60
CA LEU A 26 2.09 5.34 9.42
C LEU A 26 1.38 5.37 10.76
N ILE A 27 0.25 6.10 10.83
CA ILE A 27 -0.61 6.15 12.01
C ILE A 27 -2.02 5.71 11.61
N LYS A 28 -2.84 5.47 12.64
CA LYS A 28 -4.24 5.14 12.39
C LYS A 28 -5.03 6.38 12.06
N UNK A 29 -5.79 6.20 11.38
CA UNK A 29 -6.51 7.14 11.08
C UNK A 29 -7.13 7.79 12.08
N ALA A 30 -7.74 7.03 12.98
CA ALA A 30 -8.40 7.61 14.13
C ALA A 30 -7.51 8.57 14.91
N ASP A 31 -6.22 8.38 14.84
CA ASP A 31 -5.25 9.22 15.56
C ASP A 31 -4.83 10.46 14.77
N ALA A 32 -5.27 10.60 13.54
CA ALA A 32 -4.81 11.69 12.68
C ALA A 32 -5.13 13.06 13.27
N TYR A 33 -6.30 13.20 13.87
CA TYR A 33 -6.70 14.46 14.47
C TYR A 33 -5.75 14.87 15.60
N LYS A 34 -5.38 13.91 16.44
CA LYS A 34 -4.46 14.17 17.54
C LYS A 34 -3.09 14.61 17.02
N PHE A 35 -2.62 13.97 15.97
CA PHE A 35 -1.33 14.32 15.38
C PHE A 35 -1.36 15.73 14.79
N LYS A 36 -2.48 16.10 14.15
CA LYS A 36 -2.60 17.44 13.57
C LYS A 36 -2.58 18.51 14.64
N ALA A 37 -3.20 18.24 15.78
CA ALA A 37 -3.30 19.21 16.85
C ALA A 37 -2.04 19.30 17.72
N ASP A 38 -1.23 18.26 17.74
CA ASP A 38 -0.08 18.16 18.64
C ASP A 38 1.15 18.73 17.95
N CYS A 39 1.69 19.82 18.49
CA CYS A 39 2.84 20.49 17.88
C CYS A 39 4.13 19.67 18.00
N PHE A 40 4.17 18.69 18.89
CA PHE A 40 5.35 17.85 19.06
C PHE A 40 5.35 16.64 18.14
N ASN A 41 4.23 16.38 17.45
CA ASN A 41 4.12 15.25 16.54
C ASN A 41 4.11 15.68 15.08
N LYS A 42 4.68 16.83 14.78
CA LYS A 42 4.84 17.29 13.41
C LYS A 42 6.00 16.56 12.74
N GLY A 43 5.93 16.50 11.42
CA GLY A 43 7.00 15.88 10.67
C GLY A 43 8.36 16.50 10.90
N ARG A 44 8.38 17.83 11.16
CA ARG A 44 9.63 18.53 11.47
C ARG A 44 10.28 17.99 12.72
N VAL A 45 9.50 17.78 13.78
CA VAL A 45 10.02 17.28 15.05
C VAL A 45 10.39 15.82 14.95
N LEU A 46 9.55 15.03 14.33
CA LEU A 46 9.79 13.59 14.15
C LEU A 46 10.82 13.30 13.07
N LYS A 47 11.07 14.29 12.20
CA LYS A 47 12.00 14.17 11.06
C LYS A 47 11.55 13.12 10.05
N HIS A 48 10.25 12.81 10.05
CA HIS A 48 9.63 11.88 9.10
C HIS A 48 8.23 12.38 8.80
N PRO A 49 7.79 12.31 7.56
CA PRO A 49 6.40 12.61 7.25
C PRO A 49 5.47 11.61 7.92
N VAL A 50 4.32 12.10 8.37
CA VAL A 50 3.33 11.26 9.02
C VAL A 50 2.18 11.06 8.04
N VAL A 51 1.79 9.80 7.81
CA VAL A 51 0.75 9.46 6.86
C VAL A 51 -0.28 8.54 7.51
N TYR A 52 -1.47 8.51 6.95
CA TYR A 52 -2.51 7.58 7.39
C TYR A 52 -3.35 7.16 6.20
N LEU A 53 -4.00 6.01 6.33
CA LEU A 53 -4.81 5.42 5.29
C LEU A 53 -6.29 5.54 5.64
N THR A 54 -7.10 5.94 4.66
CA THR A 54 -8.56 5.85 4.76
C THR A 54 -9.06 5.24 3.47
N ASP A 55 -9.77 4.12 3.59
CA ASP A 55 -10.22 3.34 2.44
C ASP A 55 -9.02 3.03 1.54
N ASN A 56 -9.00 3.54 0.33
CA ASN A 56 -7.90 3.28 -0.60
C ASN A 56 -7.05 4.50 -0.86
N THR A 57 -7.05 5.45 0.09
CA THR A 57 -6.34 6.71 -0.09
C THR A 57 -5.31 6.89 1.02
N LEU A 58 -4.10 7.26 0.63
CA LEU A 58 -3.04 7.60 1.57
C LEU A 58 -3.03 9.10 1.77
N HIS A 59 -3.13 9.53 3.01
CA HIS A 59 -3.15 10.96 3.36
C HIS A 59 -1.85 11.33 4.07
N SER A 60 -1.29 12.48 3.72
CA SER A 60 -0.10 13.00 4.36
C SER A 60 -0.47 14.21 5.21
N ILE A 61 -0.02 14.20 6.45
CA ILE A 61 -0.26 15.33 7.34
C ILE A 61 0.75 16.43 7.03
N LYS A 62 0.25 17.62 6.72
CA LYS A 62 1.11 18.74 6.33
C LYS A 62 1.90 19.28 7.50
N ASP A 63 3.13 19.66 7.21
CA ASP A 63 4.01 20.35 8.15
C ASP A 63 4.42 21.66 7.49
N GLU A 64 4.35 22.75 8.23
CA GLU A 64 4.62 24.07 7.65
C GLU A 64 6.09 24.27 7.24
N TYR A 65 6.97 23.39 7.67
CA TYR A 65 8.40 23.50 7.36
C TYR A 65 8.88 22.53 6.31
N THR A 66 8.03 21.60 5.89
CA THR A 66 8.41 20.63 4.89
C THR A 66 7.34 20.53 3.81
N THR A 67 7.80 20.29 2.59
CA THR A 67 6.91 20.10 1.45
C THR A 67 7.18 18.73 0.86
N THR A 68 6.13 17.93 0.77
CA THR A 68 6.22 16.60 0.15
C THR A 68 5.88 16.70 -1.32
N THR A 69 6.80 16.33 -2.18
CA THR A 69 6.60 16.43 -3.62
C THR A 69 6.25 15.10 -4.27
N LEU A 70 6.61 13.99 -3.63
CA LEU A 70 6.34 12.68 -4.19
C LEU A 70 6.24 11.67 -3.06
N VAL A 71 5.25 10.78 -3.14
CA VAL A 71 5.09 9.69 -2.17
C VAL A 71 5.14 8.38 -2.93
N THR A 72 5.99 7.46 -2.49
CA THR A 72 6.10 6.13 -3.05
C THR A 72 5.53 5.14 -2.05
N LEU A 73 4.68 4.25 -2.53
CA LEU A 73 3.93 3.33 -1.69
C LEU A 73 4.16 1.90 -2.13
N UNK A 74 4.48 1.13 -1.38
CA UNK A 74 4.66 -0.04 -1.59
C UNK A 74 3.69 -0.69 -0.96
N TYR A 75 3.03 -1.61 -1.52
CA TYR A 75 1.90 -2.32 -0.95
C TYR A 75 1.73 -3.64 -1.67
N VAL A 76 0.97 -4.52 -1.01
CA VAL A 76 0.61 -5.79 -1.62
C VAL A 76 -0.78 -5.62 -2.21
N SER A 77 -0.88 -5.76 -3.52
CA SER A 77 -2.16 -5.60 -4.20
C SER A 77 -2.80 -6.96 -4.46
N LYS A 78 -4.11 -6.96 -4.55
CA LYS A 78 -4.85 -8.14 -4.98
C LYS A 78 -4.71 -8.25 -6.49
N PRO A 79 -4.26 -9.40 -7.02
CA PRO A 79 -4.09 -9.52 -8.47
C PRO A 79 -5.44 -9.48 -9.17
N ASN A 80 -5.43 -8.98 -10.41
CA ASN A 80 -6.63 -9.00 -11.23
C ASN A 80 -6.98 -10.43 -11.63
N TYR A 81 -8.26 -10.70 -11.77
CA TYR A 81 -8.70 -11.98 -12.29
C TYR A 81 -8.24 -12.10 -13.74
N PHE A 82 -7.71 -13.26 -14.09
CA PHE A 82 -7.37 -13.52 -15.48
C PHE A 82 -8.40 -14.44 -16.10
N ASP A 83 -8.66 -14.22 -17.38
CA ASP A 83 -9.75 -14.90 -18.09
C ASP A 83 -9.33 -15.15 -19.53
N ILE A 84 -9.51 -16.38 -19.99
CA ILE A 84 -9.19 -16.74 -21.36
C ILE A 84 -10.03 -15.91 -22.33
N ASN A 85 -11.29 -15.71 -22.03
CA ASN A 85 -12.22 -15.02 -22.91
C ASN A 85 -11.89 -13.55 -23.10
N THR A 86 -11.29 -12.91 -22.10
CA THR A 86 -10.95 -11.49 -22.18
C THR A 86 -9.47 -11.25 -22.46
N SER A 87 -8.71 -12.31 -22.61
CA SER A 87 -7.26 -12.24 -22.85
C SER A 87 -6.50 -11.55 -21.73
N THR A 88 -7.07 -11.57 -20.53
CA THR A 88 -6.40 -11.03 -19.36
C THR A 88 -5.35 -12.01 -18.88
N VAL A 89 -4.11 -11.57 -18.77
CA VAL A 89 -3.01 -12.44 -18.35
C VAL A 89 -2.84 -12.41 -16.85
N CYS A 90 -2.24 -13.50 -16.33
CA CYS A 90 -1.96 -13.62 -14.92
C CYS A 90 -0.83 -12.65 -14.52
N GLU A 91 -1.08 -11.86 -13.48
CA GLU A 91 -0.11 -10.86 -13.03
C GLU A 91 0.92 -11.42 -12.06
N LEU A 92 0.71 -12.65 -11.58
CA LEU A 92 1.61 -13.26 -10.61
C LEU A 92 2.89 -13.74 -11.28
N PRO A 93 3.99 -13.87 -10.53
CA PRO A 93 5.24 -14.36 -11.11
C PRO A 93 5.10 -15.77 -11.68
N TYR A 94 5.95 -16.07 -12.65
CA TYR A 94 5.94 -17.36 -13.30
C TYR A 94 6.09 -18.50 -12.30
N GLU A 95 6.86 -18.27 -11.23
CA GLU A 95 7.08 -19.30 -10.21
C GLU A 95 5.81 -19.73 -9.50
N CYS A 96 4.76 -18.92 -9.55
CA CYS A 96 3.49 -19.23 -8.91
C CYS A 96 2.54 -20.02 -9.81
N PHE A 97 2.86 -20.13 -11.10
CA PHE A 97 1.92 -20.71 -12.07
C PHE A 97 1.60 -22.17 -11.75
N GLU A 98 2.60 -22.95 -11.36
CA GLU A 98 2.39 -24.36 -11.04
C GLU A 98 1.44 -24.50 -9.84
N ASP A 99 1.62 -23.68 -8.82
CA ASP A 99 0.73 -23.70 -7.65
C ASP A 99 -0.69 -23.32 -8.02
N ILE A 100 -0.84 -22.33 -8.92
CA ILE A 100 -2.16 -21.91 -9.37
C ILE A 100 -2.86 -23.05 -10.11
N VAL A 101 -2.16 -23.71 -11.02
CA VAL A 101 -2.72 -24.81 -11.79
C VAL A 101 -3.10 -25.96 -10.87
N ASN A 102 -2.22 -26.33 -9.94
CA ASN A 102 -2.51 -27.41 -9.00
C ASN A 102 -3.71 -27.09 -8.12
N GLY A 103 -3.81 -25.86 -7.66
CA GLY A 103 -4.95 -25.44 -6.86
C GLY A 103 -6.25 -25.50 -7.64
N ALA A 104 -6.22 -25.08 -8.91
CA ALA A 104 -7.40 -25.14 -9.76
C ALA A 104 -7.86 -26.57 -10.00
N VAL A 105 -6.91 -27.49 -10.20
CA VAL A 105 -7.22 -28.90 -10.39
C VAL A 105 -7.86 -29.47 -9.14
N GLU A 106 -7.34 -29.16 -7.97
CA GLU A 106 -7.92 -29.62 -6.71
C GLU A 106 -9.36 -29.11 -6.53
N LEU A 107 -9.60 -27.86 -6.85
CA LEU A 107 -10.94 -27.29 -6.73
C LEU A 107 -11.89 -27.97 -7.71
N TYR A 108 -11.45 -28.28 -8.91
CA TYR A 108 -12.27 -28.95 -9.90
C TYR A 108 -12.71 -30.33 -9.41
N PHE A 109 -11.77 -31.11 -8.88
CA PHE A 109 -12.11 -32.43 -8.37
C PHE A 109 -13.03 -32.36 -7.15
N GLU A 110 -12.81 -31.40 -6.29
CA GLU A 110 -13.68 -31.21 -5.14
C GLU A 110 -15.11 -30.88 -5.58
N TYR A 111 -15.23 -30.03 -6.60
CA TYR A 111 -16.54 -29.67 -7.13
C TYR A 111 -17.25 -30.87 -7.72
N LYS A 112 -16.53 -31.66 -8.49
CA LYS A 112 -17.09 -32.90 -9.08
C LYS A 112 -17.54 -33.88 -8.01
N TYR A 113 -16.76 -34.04 -6.96
CA TYR A 113 -17.10 -34.94 -5.87
C TYR A 113 -18.39 -34.53 -5.21
N LYS A 114 -18.56 -33.26 -4.96
CA LYS A 114 -19.79 -32.75 -4.34
C LYS A 114 -20.99 -32.93 -5.25
N LEU A 115 -20.83 -32.77 -6.55
CA LEU A 115 -21.92 -33.00 -7.48
C LEU A 115 -22.37 -34.46 -7.47
N ASN A 116 -21.42 -35.38 -7.42
CA ASN A 116 -21.75 -36.81 -7.39
C ASN A 116 -22.50 -37.20 -6.11
N ILE A 117 -22.12 -36.60 -4.99
CA ILE A 117 -22.82 -36.86 -3.71
C ILE A 117 -24.23 -36.33 -3.76
N ALA A 118 -24.45 -35.20 -4.42
CA ALA A 118 -25.75 -34.52 -4.47
C ALA A 118 -26.76 -35.27 -5.32
N LYS A 119 -26.36 -36.22 -6.16
CA LYS A 119 -27.28 -37.00 -7.00
C LYS A 119 -28.05 -38.02 -6.21
#